data_8f809ff5312eba5d3d1a283b89eab27e
#
_entry.id   8f809ff5312eba5d3d1a283b89eab27e
#
_cell.length_a   1.000
_cell.length_b   1.000
_cell.length_c   1.000
_cell.angle_alpha   90.00
_cell.angle_beta   90.00
_cell.angle_gamma   90.00
#
_symmetry.space_group_name_H-M   'P 1'
#
loop_
_entity.id
_entity.type
_entity.pdbx_description
1 polymer ?
#
loop_
_entity_poly.entity_id
_entity_poly.type
_entity_poly.pdbx_seq_one_letter_code
_entity_poly.pdbx_strand_id
1 'polypeptide(L)'
;MAASVGVTNKGKFCLAELALKGSTSGLTTSFKAVLCTNANAPTVDTNTLADLTEVANGNGYTTGGVTIERSAVGWDAIAEDDSGDKATCKMKDAAWTASGGSLTARYMVMTDDNAVEASRNVYAWWELADGADATVTAGQTLTALDAEIDLTTPA
;
A
#
# COMPACT_ATOMS: atom_id res chain seq x y z
N MET A 1 -13.22 2.00 -4.59
CA MET A 1 -12.22 2.67 -5.45
C MET A 1 -11.33 3.51 -4.55
N ALA A 2 -10.03 3.37 -4.64
CA ALA A 2 -9.12 4.24 -3.89
C ALA A 2 -9.22 5.66 -4.47
N ALA A 3 -9.52 6.65 -3.61
CA ALA A 3 -9.83 8.01 -4.05
C ALA A 3 -8.58 8.82 -4.42
N SER A 4 -7.44 8.51 -3.82
CA SER A 4 -6.16 9.11 -4.17
C SER A 4 -5.02 8.13 -3.93
N VAL A 5 -4.00 8.24 -4.74
CA VAL A 5 -2.81 7.43 -4.67
C VAL A 5 -1.58 8.33 -4.69
N GLY A 6 -0.59 7.98 -3.91
CA GLY A 6 0.70 8.64 -3.96
C GLY A 6 1.85 7.64 -3.90
N VAL A 7 2.95 7.97 -4.57
CA VAL A 7 4.20 7.23 -4.50
C VAL A 7 5.19 8.02 -3.67
N THR A 8 5.74 7.40 -2.63
CA THR A 8 6.72 8.07 -1.76
C THR A 8 8.06 8.28 -2.50
N ASN A 9 8.85 9.25 -2.05
CA ASN A 9 10.22 9.43 -2.54
C ASN A 9 11.07 8.16 -2.28
N LYS A 10 10.81 7.47 -1.17
CA LYS A 10 11.44 6.18 -0.85
C LYS A 10 11.06 5.09 -1.86
N GLY A 11 9.79 5.00 -2.25
CA GLY A 11 9.33 4.07 -3.27
C GLY A 11 9.99 4.31 -4.62
N LYS A 12 10.03 5.56 -5.07
CA LYS A 12 10.71 5.95 -6.31
C LYS A 12 12.20 5.59 -6.30
N PHE A 13 12.88 5.87 -5.19
CA PHE A 13 14.30 5.53 -5.01
C PHE A 13 14.53 4.02 -5.11
N CYS A 14 13.76 3.20 -4.39
CA CYS A 14 13.91 1.74 -4.41
C CYS A 14 13.64 1.14 -5.80
N LEU A 15 12.62 1.65 -6.51
CA LEU A 15 12.33 1.22 -7.89
C LEU A 15 13.48 1.59 -8.84
N ALA A 16 14.04 2.79 -8.71
CA ALA A 16 15.19 3.23 -9.52
C ALA A 16 16.44 2.39 -9.22
N GLU A 17 16.73 2.09 -7.96
CA GLU A 17 17.87 1.22 -7.61
C GLU A 17 17.73 -0.18 -8.18
N LEU A 18 16.53 -0.77 -8.10
CA LEU A 18 16.25 -2.06 -8.71
C LEU A 18 16.46 -2.04 -10.22
N ALA A 19 15.86 -1.05 -10.91
CA ALA A 19 15.89 -0.97 -12.36
C ALA A 19 17.29 -0.64 -12.91
N LEU A 20 18.03 0.25 -12.25
CA LEU A 20 19.30 0.76 -12.78
C LEU A 20 20.53 0.03 -12.26
N LYS A 21 20.50 -0.46 -11.03
CA LYS A 21 21.66 -1.12 -10.39
C LYS A 21 21.46 -2.63 -10.19
N GLY A 22 20.26 -3.16 -10.45
CA GLY A 22 19.91 -4.52 -10.08
C GLY A 22 19.97 -4.77 -8.57
N SER A 23 19.97 -3.70 -7.78
CA SER A 23 20.04 -3.80 -6.32
C SER A 23 18.73 -4.32 -5.76
N THR A 24 18.80 -5.38 -4.97
CA THR A 24 17.68 -5.89 -4.17
C THR A 24 17.69 -5.33 -2.75
N SER A 25 18.62 -4.43 -2.44
CA SER A 25 18.72 -3.78 -1.13
C SER A 25 17.46 -2.95 -0.87
N GLY A 26 16.69 -3.35 0.12
CA GLY A 26 15.41 -2.72 0.46
C GLY A 26 14.20 -3.23 -0.32
N LEU A 27 14.39 -4.20 -1.24
CA LEU A 27 13.32 -4.95 -1.86
C LEU A 27 13.35 -6.39 -1.32
N THR A 28 12.41 -6.70 -0.53
CA THR A 28 12.19 -8.00 0.08
C THR A 28 11.48 -8.98 -0.87
N THR A 29 11.19 -10.17 -0.41
CA THR A 29 10.58 -11.22 -1.25
C THR A 29 9.11 -10.97 -1.56
N SER A 30 8.45 -10.15 -0.76
CA SER A 30 7.05 -9.76 -0.91
C SER A 30 6.83 -8.31 -0.48
N PHE A 31 5.64 -7.79 -0.71
CA PHE A 31 5.17 -6.53 -0.13
C PHE A 31 4.07 -6.81 0.89
N LYS A 32 3.75 -5.80 1.68
CA LYS A 32 2.61 -5.82 2.60
C LYS A 32 1.64 -4.70 2.27
N ALA A 33 0.36 -5.02 2.27
CA ALA A 33 -0.71 -4.02 2.30
C ALA A 33 -1.15 -3.84 3.75
N VAL A 34 -0.88 -2.67 4.30
CA VAL A 34 -1.07 -2.32 5.72
C VAL A 34 -2.15 -1.26 5.84
N LEU A 35 -3.07 -1.41 6.79
CA LEU A 35 -4.10 -0.43 7.07
C LEU A 35 -3.61 0.60 8.09
N CYS A 36 -3.78 1.88 7.77
CA CYS A 36 -3.42 3.00 8.64
C CYS A 36 -4.62 3.89 8.95
N THR A 37 -4.57 4.50 10.13
CA THR A 37 -5.54 5.48 10.59
C THR A 37 -5.24 6.87 10.03
N ASN A 38 -6.09 7.85 10.32
CA ASN A 38 -5.88 9.25 9.95
C ASN A 38 -5.02 10.04 10.96
N ALA A 39 -4.44 9.40 11.98
CA ALA A 39 -3.64 10.10 12.99
C ALA A 39 -2.36 10.72 12.40
N ASN A 40 -1.73 10.03 11.44
CA ASN A 40 -0.61 10.53 10.66
C ASN A 40 -0.86 10.17 9.19
N ALA A 41 -1.22 11.18 8.39
CA ALA A 41 -1.50 10.97 6.96
C ALA A 41 -0.19 10.71 6.18
N PRO A 42 -0.15 9.73 5.29
CA PRO A 42 1.01 9.53 4.42
C PRO A 42 1.21 10.72 3.48
N THR A 43 2.47 11.01 3.18
CA THR A 43 2.90 12.04 2.23
C THR A 43 4.01 11.49 1.32
N VAL A 44 4.43 12.29 0.35
CA VAL A 44 5.58 11.94 -0.52
C VAL A 44 6.89 11.75 0.27
N ASP A 45 7.00 12.33 1.45
CA ASP A 45 8.18 12.27 2.30
C ASP A 45 8.10 11.17 3.38
N THR A 46 6.99 10.42 3.45
CA THR A 46 6.86 9.26 4.32
C THR A 46 7.91 8.22 3.94
N ASN A 47 8.76 7.81 4.88
CA ASN A 47 9.84 6.88 4.63
C ASN A 47 9.53 5.47 5.13
N THR A 48 9.06 5.36 6.36
CA THR A 48 8.85 4.07 7.03
C THR A 48 7.46 3.97 7.66
N LEU A 49 7.05 2.76 8.01
CA LEU A 49 5.78 2.53 8.70
C LEU A 49 5.74 3.20 10.08
N ALA A 50 6.90 3.45 10.70
CA ALA A 50 6.98 4.21 11.97
C ALA A 50 6.50 5.66 11.85
N ASP A 51 6.49 6.23 10.64
CA ASP A 51 5.99 7.60 10.39
C ASP A 51 4.46 7.67 10.41
N LEU A 52 3.78 6.52 10.39
CA LEU A 52 2.34 6.38 10.29
C LEU A 52 1.76 5.75 11.57
N THR A 53 0.43 5.74 11.66
CA THR A 53 -0.27 5.02 12.74
C THR A 53 -1.06 3.87 12.13
N GLU A 54 -0.53 2.66 12.28
CA GLU A 54 -1.20 1.44 11.83
C GLU A 54 -2.48 1.19 12.64
N VAL A 55 -3.46 0.57 12.01
CA VAL A 55 -4.67 0.08 12.69
C VAL A 55 -4.28 -0.97 13.72
N ALA A 56 -4.83 -0.87 14.93
CA ALA A 56 -4.54 -1.81 16.00
C ALA A 56 -4.95 -3.24 15.65
N ASN A 57 -4.16 -4.21 16.12
CA ASN A 57 -4.50 -5.63 15.98
C ASN A 57 -5.85 -5.94 16.62
N GLY A 58 -6.71 -6.66 15.92
CA GLY A 58 -8.04 -7.04 16.36
C GLY A 58 -9.11 -6.73 15.32
N ASN A 59 -10.34 -7.06 15.64
CA ASN A 59 -11.51 -6.83 14.77
C ASN A 59 -11.34 -7.34 13.33
N GLY A 60 -10.58 -8.43 13.14
CA GLY A 60 -10.30 -9.01 11.82
C GLY A 60 -9.07 -8.43 11.12
N TYR A 61 -8.38 -7.47 11.72
CA TYR A 61 -7.09 -6.98 11.26
C TYR A 61 -5.94 -7.59 12.07
N THR A 62 -4.89 -7.98 11.38
CA THR A 62 -3.63 -8.40 12.00
C THR A 62 -2.56 -7.38 11.66
N THR A 63 -1.87 -6.87 12.67
CA THR A 63 -0.75 -5.94 12.53
C THR A 63 0.28 -6.49 11.53
N GLY A 64 0.81 -5.62 10.69
CA GLY A 64 1.68 -5.97 9.57
C GLY A 64 0.94 -6.24 8.25
N GLY A 65 -0.38 -6.25 8.28
CA GLY A 65 -1.22 -6.31 7.09
C GLY A 65 -1.16 -7.65 6.34
N VAL A 66 -1.64 -7.65 5.11
CA VAL A 66 -1.68 -8.83 4.22
C VAL A 66 -0.51 -8.82 3.23
N THR A 67 -0.08 -10.02 2.84
CA THR A 67 1.04 -10.18 1.89
C THR A 67 0.58 -9.95 0.47
N ILE A 68 1.37 -9.18 -0.28
CA ILE A 68 1.27 -9.01 -1.73
C ILE A 68 2.52 -9.62 -2.34
N GLU A 69 2.36 -10.71 -3.08
CA GLU A 69 3.47 -11.43 -3.69
C GLU A 69 4.15 -10.62 -4.80
N ARG A 70 5.47 -10.76 -4.92
CA ARG A 70 6.25 -10.15 -6.03
C ARG A 70 6.19 -10.97 -7.32
N SER A 71 5.04 -11.52 -7.63
CA SER A 71 4.81 -12.35 -8.82
C SER A 71 3.47 -11.99 -9.44
N ALA A 72 3.11 -12.60 -10.54
CA ALA A 72 1.79 -12.47 -11.14
C ALA A 72 0.63 -12.82 -10.17
N VAL A 73 0.93 -13.46 -9.04
CA VAL A 73 -0.09 -13.73 -8.00
C VAL A 73 -0.46 -12.46 -7.23
N GLY A 74 0.47 -11.52 -7.04
CA GLY A 74 0.23 -10.27 -6.30
C GLY A 74 -0.16 -9.08 -7.18
N TRP A 75 -0.08 -9.22 -8.50
CA TRP A 75 -0.31 -8.13 -9.45
C TRP A 75 -1.24 -8.57 -10.58
N ASP A 76 -2.27 -7.77 -10.85
CA ASP A 76 -3.20 -8.01 -11.96
C ASP A 76 -2.62 -7.55 -13.29
N ALA A 77 -1.90 -6.44 -13.30
CA ALA A 77 -1.26 -5.91 -14.48
C ALA A 77 -0.04 -5.05 -14.13
N ILE A 78 0.95 -5.09 -14.99
CA ILE A 78 1.99 -4.07 -15.11
C ILE A 78 2.03 -3.73 -16.60
N ALA A 79 1.65 -2.51 -16.96
CA ALA A 79 1.43 -2.10 -18.34
C ALA A 79 2.02 -0.71 -18.62
N GLU A 80 2.45 -0.53 -19.85
CA GLU A 80 2.80 0.77 -20.42
C GLU A 80 1.54 1.42 -21.01
N ASP A 81 1.38 2.71 -20.80
CA ASP A 81 0.32 3.53 -21.38
C ASP A 81 0.95 4.73 -22.10
N ASP A 82 1.22 4.57 -23.39
CA ASP A 82 1.81 5.60 -24.25
C ASP A 82 0.92 6.84 -24.39
N SER A 83 -0.39 6.69 -24.27
CA SER A 83 -1.34 7.79 -24.38
C SER A 83 -1.39 8.65 -23.13
N GLY A 84 -1.11 8.04 -21.98
CA GLY A 84 -1.07 8.71 -20.68
C GLY A 84 0.34 9.07 -20.21
N ASP A 85 1.39 8.81 -21.01
CA ASP A 85 2.79 9.02 -20.64
C ASP A 85 3.14 8.42 -19.28
N LYS A 86 2.68 7.17 -19.03
CA LYS A 86 2.84 6.51 -17.74
C LYS A 86 3.05 5.01 -17.87
N ALA A 87 3.58 4.41 -16.81
CA ALA A 87 3.46 2.99 -16.57
C ALA A 87 2.55 2.75 -15.37
N THR A 88 1.62 1.81 -15.51
CA THR A 88 0.63 1.47 -14.49
C THR A 88 0.96 0.11 -13.89
N CYS A 89 1.00 0.04 -12.56
CA CYS A 89 1.13 -1.20 -11.81
C CYS A 89 -0.13 -1.41 -10.97
N LYS A 90 -0.98 -2.35 -11.38
CA LYS A 90 -2.21 -2.68 -10.68
C LYS A 90 -1.99 -3.85 -9.74
N MET A 91 -2.18 -3.61 -8.45
CA MET A 91 -2.07 -4.61 -7.40
C MET A 91 -3.34 -5.47 -7.34
N LYS A 92 -3.21 -6.74 -6.95
CA LYS A 92 -4.35 -7.57 -6.54
C LYS A 92 -5.09 -6.94 -5.38
N ASP A 93 -6.41 -7.14 -5.36
CA ASP A 93 -7.26 -6.64 -4.30
C ASP A 93 -6.80 -7.16 -2.93
N ALA A 94 -6.58 -6.25 -2.01
CA ALA A 94 -6.31 -6.56 -0.62
C ALA A 94 -7.60 -6.47 0.18
N ALA A 95 -7.90 -7.48 0.99
CA ALA A 95 -9.16 -7.60 1.70
C ALA A 95 -9.00 -8.01 3.17
N TRP A 96 -9.84 -7.42 4.02
CA TRP A 96 -9.90 -7.68 5.46
C TRP A 96 -11.35 -7.84 5.88
N THR A 97 -11.68 -8.99 6.47
CA THR A 97 -13.04 -9.26 6.97
C THR A 97 -13.12 -8.90 8.45
N ALA A 98 -13.97 -7.94 8.78
CA ALA A 98 -14.17 -7.54 10.17
C ALA A 98 -14.77 -8.68 11.00
N SER A 99 -14.22 -8.91 12.19
CA SER A 99 -14.69 -9.94 13.13
C SER A 99 -14.55 -9.46 14.57
N GLY A 100 -15.58 -9.69 15.38
CA GLY A 100 -15.57 -9.30 16.79
C GLY A 100 -15.85 -7.82 17.07
N GLY A 101 -15.84 -6.97 16.04
CA GLY A 101 -16.08 -5.52 16.13
C GLY A 101 -15.99 -4.86 14.78
N SER A 102 -16.00 -3.54 14.75
CA SER A 102 -15.82 -2.75 13.51
C SER A 102 -14.34 -2.59 13.20
N LEU A 103 -14.01 -2.69 11.91
CA LEU A 103 -12.69 -2.35 11.36
C LEU A 103 -12.80 -1.01 10.67
N THR A 104 -11.99 -0.06 11.09
CA THR A 104 -11.94 1.31 10.54
C THR A 104 -10.51 1.64 10.12
N ALA A 105 -10.35 2.13 8.89
CA ALA A 105 -9.09 2.58 8.35
C ALA A 105 -9.28 3.79 7.44
N ARG A 106 -8.26 4.63 7.32
CA ARG A 106 -8.24 5.77 6.39
C ARG A 106 -7.43 5.46 5.15
N TYR A 107 -6.26 4.87 5.34
CA TYR A 107 -5.30 4.60 4.29
C TYR A 107 -4.96 3.12 4.23
N MET A 108 -4.67 2.65 3.03
CA MET A 108 -3.86 1.48 2.80
C MET A 108 -2.48 1.94 2.33
N VAL A 109 -1.42 1.35 2.87
CA VAL A 109 -0.05 1.62 2.43
C VAL A 109 0.62 0.34 1.97
N MET A 110 1.44 0.44 0.92
CA MET A 110 2.30 -0.67 0.49
C MET A 110 3.68 -0.51 1.10
N THR A 111 4.14 -1.55 1.78
CA THR A 111 5.48 -1.59 2.40
C THR A 111 6.27 -2.80 1.93
N ASP A 112 7.59 -2.82 2.22
CA ASP A 112 8.35 -4.08 2.19
C ASP A 112 7.90 -5.01 3.32
N ASP A 113 8.45 -6.24 3.35
CA ASP A 113 8.18 -7.27 4.35
C ASP A 113 9.28 -7.39 5.42
N ASN A 114 9.99 -6.29 5.72
CA ASN A 114 11.01 -6.27 6.76
C ASN A 114 10.45 -6.86 8.06
N ALA A 115 11.22 -7.74 8.69
CA ALA A 115 10.82 -8.40 9.94
C ALA A 115 10.60 -7.39 11.10
N VAL A 116 11.33 -6.29 11.09
CA VAL A 116 11.10 -5.16 12.00
C VAL A 116 10.05 -4.24 11.36
N GLU A 117 8.82 -4.39 11.79
CA GLU A 117 7.65 -3.74 11.19
C GLU A 117 7.77 -2.22 11.10
N ALA A 118 8.18 -1.56 12.18
CA ALA A 118 8.39 -0.12 12.21
C ALA A 118 9.45 0.39 11.19
N SER A 119 10.36 -0.49 10.76
CA SER A 119 11.41 -0.19 9.80
C SER A 119 11.04 -0.51 8.35
N ARG A 120 9.80 -0.98 8.09
CA ARG A 120 9.32 -1.22 6.73
C ARG A 120 9.28 0.06 5.94
N ASN A 121 9.89 0.06 4.77
CA ASN A 121 9.83 1.20 3.86
C ASN A 121 8.43 1.31 3.24
N VAL A 122 7.87 2.52 3.22
CA VAL A 122 6.59 2.81 2.58
C VAL A 122 6.83 3.20 1.12
N TYR A 123 6.22 2.49 0.19
CA TYR A 123 6.38 2.72 -1.25
C TYR A 123 5.26 3.56 -1.86
N ALA A 124 4.02 3.26 -1.49
CA ALA A 124 2.83 3.93 -1.99
C ALA A 124 1.72 3.90 -0.95
N TRP A 125 0.72 4.77 -1.14
CA TRP A 125 -0.48 4.79 -0.30
C TRP A 125 -1.72 5.10 -1.12
N TRP A 126 -2.86 4.64 -0.61
CA TRP A 126 -4.19 4.89 -1.16
C TRP A 126 -5.12 5.34 -0.04
N GLU A 127 -5.93 6.34 -0.31
CA GLU A 127 -7.04 6.70 0.56
C GLU A 127 -8.21 5.77 0.25
N LEU A 128 -8.76 5.10 1.28
CA LEU A 128 -9.75 4.03 1.10
C LEU A 128 -11.17 4.56 0.84
N ALA A 129 -11.48 5.75 1.34
CA ALA A 129 -12.73 6.43 1.10
C ALA A 129 -12.47 7.93 0.95
N ASP A 130 -13.05 8.55 -0.07
CA ASP A 130 -12.79 9.94 -0.47
C ASP A 130 -13.05 10.92 0.68
N GLY A 131 -11.97 11.37 1.32
CA GLY A 131 -12.01 12.32 2.42
C GLY A 131 -12.61 11.78 3.73
N ALA A 132 -12.89 10.48 3.86
CA ALA A 132 -13.51 9.87 5.04
C ALA A 132 -12.82 8.55 5.47
N ASP A 133 -13.07 8.10 6.70
CA ASP A 133 -12.64 6.79 7.15
C ASP A 133 -13.54 5.70 6.55
N ALA A 134 -12.93 4.67 6.00
CA ALA A 134 -13.63 3.46 5.59
C ALA A 134 -13.88 2.58 6.81
N THR A 135 -15.15 2.25 7.07
CA THR A 135 -15.55 1.41 8.22
C THR A 135 -16.43 0.27 7.75
N VAL A 136 -16.10 -0.94 8.18
CA VAL A 136 -16.92 -2.13 8.02
C VAL A 136 -17.22 -2.74 9.38
N THR A 137 -18.44 -3.30 9.55
CA THR A 137 -18.86 -3.96 10.78
C THR A 137 -18.59 -5.47 10.71
N ALA A 138 -18.66 -6.14 11.86
CA ALA A 138 -18.41 -7.58 11.95
C ALA A 138 -19.18 -8.39 10.88
N GLY A 139 -18.48 -9.24 10.17
CA GLY A 139 -18.99 -10.03 9.04
C GLY A 139 -18.90 -9.34 7.68
N GLN A 140 -18.60 -8.05 7.63
CA GLN A 140 -18.35 -7.32 6.37
C GLN A 140 -16.86 -7.31 6.03
N THR A 141 -16.56 -7.16 4.74
CA THR A 141 -15.18 -7.11 4.22
C THR A 141 -14.85 -5.71 3.71
N LEU A 142 -13.77 -5.15 4.20
CA LEU A 142 -13.10 -3.98 3.62
C LEU A 142 -12.17 -4.49 2.51
N THR A 143 -12.40 -4.05 1.28
CA THR A 143 -11.56 -4.43 0.14
C THR A 143 -10.99 -3.17 -0.52
N ALA A 144 -9.68 -3.12 -0.63
CA ALA A 144 -9.00 -2.15 -1.48
C ALA A 144 -9.01 -2.66 -2.92
N LEU A 145 -10.01 -2.19 -3.68
CA LEU A 145 -10.21 -2.57 -5.07
C LEU A 145 -9.34 -1.72 -5.98
N ASP A 146 -8.77 -2.36 -7.02
CA ASP A 146 -8.09 -1.66 -8.11
C ASP A 146 -6.99 -0.70 -7.62
N ALA A 147 -6.23 -1.12 -6.59
CA ALA A 147 -5.10 -0.33 -6.09
C ALA A 147 -4.01 -0.26 -7.18
N GLU A 148 -3.79 0.94 -7.70
CA GLU A 148 -2.94 1.20 -8.86
C GLU A 148 -1.84 2.20 -8.51
N ILE A 149 -0.63 1.94 -8.99
CA ILE A 149 0.51 2.85 -8.92
C ILE A 149 0.79 3.34 -10.34
N ASP A 150 0.63 4.64 -10.56
CA ASP A 150 1.01 5.30 -11.79
C ASP A 150 2.42 5.89 -11.66
N LEU A 151 3.33 5.41 -12.50
CA LEU A 151 4.67 5.96 -12.65
C LEU A 151 4.64 6.95 -13.81
N THR A 152 4.43 8.23 -13.48
CA THR A 152 4.38 9.33 -14.45
C THR A 152 5.68 10.12 -14.44
N THR A 153 6.04 10.73 -15.55
CA THR A 153 7.04 11.80 -15.58
C THR A 153 6.45 13.05 -14.91
N PRO A 154 7.21 13.76 -14.05
CA PRO A 154 6.76 15.07 -13.58
C PRO A 154 6.61 16.01 -14.77
N ALA A 155 5.51 16.73 -14.80
CA ALA A 155 5.30 17.80 -15.77
C ALA A 155 6.26 18.97 -15.52
#